data_265dd7046ea4d9bb62924f66a24ed5c7
#
_entry.id   265dd7046ea4d9bb62924f66a24ed5c7
#
_cell.length_a   1.000
_cell.length_b   1.000
_cell.length_c   1.000
_cell.angle_alpha   90.00
_cell.angle_beta   90.00
_cell.angle_gamma   90.00
#
_symmetry.space_group_name_H-M   'P 1'
#
loop_
_entity.id
_entity.type
_entity.pdbx_description
1 polymer ?
#
loop_
_entity_poly.entity_id
_entity_poly.type
_entity_poly.pdbx_seq_one_letter_code
_entity_poly.pdbx_strand_id
1 'polypeptide(L)'
;IQAALDSGAFDTFILGDGMIAKSLVATFGKDLDKSFGSMPGSLGKGASLYQNVAKAGGVDANGAFVRESYDAAALIVLAALAGNSADRASIAKNVMNVANAPGTKIYPGELKKGLELLAKGKKVNYIGGSDVTFTDVGEASGSFLEMEVKGDDFKGIKQR
;
A
#
# COMPACT_ATOMS: atom_id res chain seq x y z
N ILE A 1 20.93 11.84 7.66
CA ILE A 1 21.72 11.79 6.43
C ILE A 1 22.77 12.89 6.45
N GLN A 2 22.42 14.19 6.63
CA GLN A 2 23.38 15.31 6.58
C GLN A 2 24.62 15.04 7.44
N ALA A 3 24.46 14.75 8.72
CA ALA A 3 25.59 14.50 9.61
C ALA A 3 26.48 13.30 9.18
N ALA A 4 25.89 12.31 8.53
CA ALA A 4 26.64 11.17 7.99
C ALA A 4 27.46 11.57 6.76
N LEU A 5 26.89 12.37 5.86
CA LEU A 5 27.60 12.94 4.70
C LEU A 5 28.71 13.87 5.14
N ASP A 6 28.47 14.78 6.09
CA ASP A 6 29.45 15.73 6.60
C ASP A 6 30.65 15.03 7.28
N SER A 7 30.43 13.86 7.85
CA SER A 7 31.52 13.06 8.44
C SER A 7 32.47 12.47 7.39
N GLY A 8 32.05 12.37 6.13
CA GLY A 8 32.78 11.70 5.05
C GLY A 8 32.92 10.18 5.23
N ALA A 9 32.26 9.60 6.25
CA ALA A 9 32.35 8.16 6.54
C ALA A 9 31.38 7.32 5.72
N PHE A 10 30.33 7.94 5.18
CA PHE A 10 29.25 7.26 4.46
C PHE A 10 28.88 8.03 3.19
N ASP A 11 28.75 7.33 2.08
CA ASP A 11 28.31 7.84 0.76
C ASP A 11 27.13 7.05 0.17
N THR A 12 26.67 6.07 0.91
CA THR A 12 25.61 5.16 0.47
C THR A 12 24.67 4.86 1.65
N PHE A 13 23.39 4.96 1.42
CA PHE A 13 22.37 4.80 2.46
C PHE A 13 21.34 3.74 2.04
N ILE A 14 20.89 2.96 3.02
CA ILE A 14 19.70 2.13 2.89
C ILE A 14 18.56 2.90 3.58
N LEU A 15 17.55 3.25 2.80
CA LEU A 15 16.47 4.14 3.22
C LEU A 15 15.22 3.32 3.55
N GLY A 16 14.64 3.58 4.73
CA GLY A 16 13.32 3.07 5.07
C GLY A 16 12.22 3.81 4.29
N ASP A 17 11.03 3.24 4.29
CA ASP A 17 9.86 3.72 3.56
C ASP A 17 9.49 5.19 3.84
N GLY A 18 9.55 5.62 5.10
CA GLY A 18 9.32 7.02 5.49
C GLY A 18 10.35 8.02 4.94
N MET A 19 11.46 7.53 4.38
CA MET A 19 12.49 8.35 3.75
C MET A 19 12.38 8.37 2.21
N ILE A 20 11.50 7.56 1.62
CA ILE A 20 11.27 7.53 0.17
C ILE A 20 10.36 8.69 -0.23
N ALA A 21 10.95 9.87 -0.31
CA ALA A 21 10.22 11.10 -0.63
C ALA A 21 11.04 12.02 -1.54
N LYS A 22 10.38 12.68 -2.49
CA LYS A 22 11.00 13.66 -3.40
C LYS A 22 11.73 14.78 -2.65
N SER A 23 11.21 15.18 -1.48
CA SER A 23 11.84 16.19 -0.64
C SER A 23 13.24 15.77 -0.18
N LEU A 24 13.46 14.47 0.06
CA LEU A 24 14.78 13.98 0.43
C LEU A 24 15.78 14.15 -0.73
N VAL A 25 15.38 13.73 -1.92
CA VAL A 25 16.22 13.87 -3.13
C VAL A 25 16.42 15.34 -3.48
N ALA A 26 15.40 16.17 -3.34
CA ALA A 26 15.51 17.62 -3.55
C ALA A 26 16.50 18.29 -2.58
N THR A 27 16.66 17.74 -1.36
CA THR A 27 17.58 18.28 -0.35
C THR A 27 19.02 17.84 -0.59
N PHE A 28 19.25 16.57 -0.89
CA PHE A 28 20.59 15.96 -0.94
C PHE A 28 21.10 15.69 -2.36
N GLY A 29 20.21 15.65 -3.35
CA GLY A 29 20.57 15.51 -4.75
C GLY A 29 21.47 14.32 -5.02
N LYS A 30 22.60 14.60 -5.68
CA LYS A 30 23.59 13.59 -6.09
C LYS A 30 24.29 12.85 -4.95
N ASP A 31 24.23 13.38 -3.73
CA ASP A 31 24.83 12.72 -2.57
C ASP A 31 24.07 11.41 -2.22
N LEU A 32 22.89 11.21 -2.82
CA LEU A 32 22.11 10.00 -2.68
C LEU A 32 22.18 9.04 -3.89
N ASP A 33 22.94 9.35 -4.94
CA ASP A 33 22.94 8.60 -6.22
C ASP A 33 23.21 7.09 -6.09
N LYS A 34 23.89 6.66 -5.03
CA LYS A 34 24.16 5.25 -4.75
C LYS A 34 23.19 4.64 -3.74
N SER A 35 22.27 5.45 -3.23
CA SER A 35 21.38 5.01 -2.16
C SER A 35 20.15 4.32 -2.73
N PHE A 36 19.62 3.39 -1.96
CA PHE A 36 18.44 2.63 -2.28
C PHE A 36 17.59 2.42 -1.03
N GLY A 37 16.36 1.97 -1.22
CA GLY A 37 15.48 1.68 -0.10
C GLY A 37 14.34 0.77 -0.49
N SER A 38 13.41 0.58 0.39
CA SER A 38 12.19 -0.16 0.11
C SER A 38 10.98 0.53 0.72
N MET A 39 9.85 0.40 0.04
CA MET A 39 8.55 0.84 0.54
C MET A 39 7.48 -0.19 0.22
N PRO A 40 6.39 -0.26 1.00
CA PRO A 40 5.25 -1.09 0.63
C PRO A 40 4.76 -0.74 -0.77
N GLY A 41 4.46 -1.74 -1.58
CA GLY A 41 3.96 -1.51 -2.93
C GLY A 41 3.82 -2.79 -3.73
N SER A 42 2.98 -2.76 -4.75
CA SER A 42 2.72 -3.86 -5.67
C SER A 42 2.78 -3.37 -7.12
N LEU A 43 3.22 -4.24 -8.01
CA LEU A 43 3.14 -4.09 -9.47
C LEU A 43 2.01 -4.94 -10.07
N GLY A 44 1.18 -5.56 -9.23
CA GLY A 44 0.08 -6.42 -9.63
C GLY A 44 -1.09 -5.70 -10.28
N LYS A 45 -2.10 -6.49 -10.67
CA LYS A 45 -3.32 -5.98 -11.29
C LYS A 45 -4.03 -4.95 -10.42
N GLY A 46 -4.06 -5.16 -9.11
CA GLY A 46 -4.68 -4.25 -8.16
C GLY A 46 -4.05 -2.86 -8.19
N ALA A 47 -2.71 -2.80 -8.21
CA ALA A 47 -1.97 -1.54 -8.31
C ALA A 47 -2.31 -0.76 -9.59
N SER A 48 -2.37 -1.46 -10.75
CA SER A 48 -2.73 -0.84 -12.03
C SER A 48 -4.16 -0.29 -12.03
N LEU A 49 -5.11 -1.00 -11.42
CA LEU A 49 -6.50 -0.54 -11.31
C LEU A 49 -6.63 0.64 -10.34
N TYR A 50 -5.85 0.63 -9.25
CA TYR A 50 -5.81 1.74 -8.31
C TYR A 50 -5.38 3.06 -8.95
N GLN A 51 -4.42 3.05 -9.88
CA GLN A 51 -4.01 4.25 -10.63
C GLN A 51 -5.21 4.95 -11.28
N ASN A 52 -6.13 4.19 -11.86
CA ASN A 52 -7.33 4.75 -12.49
C ASN A 52 -8.30 5.34 -11.46
N VAL A 53 -8.48 4.68 -10.32
CA VAL A 53 -9.33 5.17 -9.22
C VAL A 53 -8.78 6.48 -8.64
N ALA A 54 -7.48 6.51 -8.35
CA ALA A 54 -6.80 7.69 -7.82
C ALA A 54 -6.90 8.88 -8.79
N LYS A 55 -6.63 8.64 -10.08
CA LYS A 55 -6.76 9.66 -11.13
C LYS A 55 -8.18 10.22 -11.21
N ALA A 56 -9.20 9.36 -11.16
CA ALA A 56 -10.59 9.78 -11.18
C ALA A 56 -10.96 10.61 -9.93
N GLY A 57 -10.34 10.34 -8.80
CA GLY A 57 -10.49 11.08 -7.54
C GLY A 57 -9.60 12.33 -7.41
N GLY A 58 -8.76 12.63 -8.39
CA GLY A 58 -7.82 13.75 -8.33
C GLY A 58 -6.69 13.57 -7.29
N VAL A 59 -6.37 12.31 -6.96
CA VAL A 59 -5.35 11.95 -5.95
C VAL A 59 -4.07 11.50 -6.66
N ASP A 60 -2.90 11.91 -6.15
CA ASP A 60 -1.62 11.37 -6.60
C ASP A 60 -1.48 9.91 -6.15
N ALA A 61 -1.61 9.00 -7.09
CA ALA A 61 -1.53 7.57 -6.84
C ALA A 61 -0.15 7.08 -6.39
N ASN A 62 0.89 7.89 -6.60
CA ASN A 62 2.29 7.55 -6.27
C ASN A 62 2.72 8.10 -4.91
N GLY A 63 1.85 8.83 -4.22
CA GLY A 63 2.12 9.28 -2.87
C GLY A 63 2.35 8.12 -1.90
N ALA A 64 3.23 8.32 -0.91
CA ALA A 64 3.51 7.32 0.10
C ALA A 64 2.22 6.94 0.86
N PHE A 65 1.96 5.65 0.98
CA PHE A 65 0.81 5.06 1.70
C PHE A 65 -0.59 5.45 1.20
N VAL A 66 -0.71 6.14 0.07
CA VAL A 66 -2.02 6.58 -0.47
C VAL A 66 -2.88 5.38 -0.87
N ARG A 67 -2.27 4.39 -1.50
CA ARG A 67 -2.92 3.14 -1.90
C ARG A 67 -3.31 2.29 -0.70
N GLU A 68 -2.42 2.15 0.25
CA GLU A 68 -2.63 1.41 1.49
C GLU A 68 -3.76 2.03 2.33
N SER A 69 -3.86 3.36 2.35
CA SER A 69 -4.96 4.09 3.02
C SER A 69 -6.31 3.83 2.36
N TYR A 70 -6.35 3.78 1.02
CA TYR A 70 -7.55 3.41 0.27
C TYR A 70 -7.97 1.98 0.61
N ASP A 71 -7.03 1.03 0.64
CA ASP A 71 -7.32 -0.37 0.95
C ASP A 71 -7.79 -0.54 2.40
N ALA A 72 -7.18 0.17 3.35
CA ALA A 72 -7.60 0.15 4.75
C ALA A 72 -9.05 0.64 4.91
N ALA A 73 -9.41 1.74 4.26
CA ALA A 73 -10.78 2.25 4.28
C ALA A 73 -11.79 1.26 3.67
N ALA A 74 -11.44 0.64 2.53
CA ALA A 74 -12.28 -0.36 1.89
C ALA A 74 -12.49 -1.61 2.77
N LEU A 75 -11.43 -2.10 3.42
CA LEU A 75 -11.49 -3.23 4.34
C LEU A 75 -12.38 -2.95 5.55
N ILE A 76 -12.29 -1.76 6.15
CA ILE A 76 -13.16 -1.36 7.27
C ILE A 76 -14.64 -1.40 6.85
N VAL A 77 -14.96 -0.83 5.69
CA VAL A 77 -16.35 -0.79 5.18
C VAL A 77 -16.89 -2.20 4.88
N LEU A 78 -16.08 -3.04 4.23
CA LEU A 78 -16.45 -4.44 3.95
C LEU A 78 -16.62 -5.25 5.25
N ALA A 79 -15.72 -5.08 6.22
CA ALA A 79 -15.79 -5.78 7.51
C ALA A 79 -17.00 -5.34 8.34
N ALA A 80 -17.34 -4.04 8.34
CA ALA A 80 -18.54 -3.53 9.01
C ALA A 80 -19.81 -4.16 8.45
N LEU A 81 -19.94 -4.25 7.11
CA LEU A 81 -21.08 -4.90 6.49
C LEU A 81 -21.09 -6.42 6.76
N ALA A 82 -19.96 -7.09 6.67
CA ALA A 82 -19.86 -8.52 6.96
C ALA A 82 -20.29 -8.86 8.40
N GLY A 83 -20.01 -7.97 9.35
CA GLY A 83 -20.41 -8.10 10.75
C GLY A 83 -21.77 -7.48 11.07
N ASN A 84 -22.43 -6.84 10.11
CA ASN A 84 -23.65 -6.05 10.28
C ASN A 84 -23.55 -5.06 11.46
N SER A 85 -22.37 -4.47 11.68
CA SER A 85 -22.09 -3.53 12.77
C SER A 85 -20.87 -2.69 12.45
N ALA A 86 -20.91 -1.41 12.82
CA ALA A 86 -19.79 -0.48 12.75
C ALA A 86 -18.92 -0.46 14.05
N ASP A 87 -19.24 -1.31 15.02
CA ASP A 87 -18.46 -1.41 16.26
C ASP A 87 -17.05 -1.95 16.00
N ARG A 88 -16.08 -1.39 16.69
CA ARG A 88 -14.66 -1.76 16.55
C ARG A 88 -14.43 -3.26 16.73
N ALA A 89 -15.08 -3.88 17.71
CA ALA A 89 -14.94 -5.31 17.96
C ALA A 89 -15.49 -6.15 16.79
N SER A 90 -16.61 -5.75 16.19
CA SER A 90 -17.18 -6.41 15.01
C SER A 90 -16.27 -6.27 13.80
N ILE A 91 -15.76 -5.07 13.52
CA ILE A 91 -14.83 -4.83 12.41
C ILE A 91 -13.57 -5.68 12.59
N ALA A 92 -12.94 -5.65 13.77
CA ALA A 92 -11.74 -6.44 14.05
C ALA A 92 -11.96 -7.94 13.84
N LYS A 93 -13.13 -8.47 14.22
CA LYS A 93 -13.47 -9.89 14.02
C LYS A 93 -13.65 -10.27 12.55
N ASN A 94 -14.10 -9.32 11.71
CA ASN A 94 -14.49 -9.60 10.33
C ASN A 94 -13.46 -9.14 9.28
N VAL A 95 -12.48 -8.28 9.64
CA VAL A 95 -11.54 -7.74 8.65
C VAL A 95 -10.75 -8.83 7.94
N MET A 96 -10.27 -9.84 8.64
CA MET A 96 -9.53 -10.95 8.04
C MET A 96 -10.41 -11.83 7.15
N ASN A 97 -11.69 -11.95 7.45
CA ASN A 97 -12.65 -12.72 6.66
C ASN A 97 -12.95 -12.08 5.30
N VAL A 98 -12.80 -10.76 5.17
CA VAL A 98 -13.02 -10.03 3.91
C VAL A 98 -11.73 -9.77 3.16
N ALA A 99 -10.59 -9.74 3.87
CA ALA A 99 -9.27 -9.52 3.28
C ALA A 99 -8.66 -10.80 2.70
N ASN A 100 -8.97 -11.96 3.29
CA ASN A 100 -8.32 -13.22 2.94
C ASN A 100 -9.25 -14.16 2.13
N ALA A 101 -8.62 -15.02 1.32
CA ALA A 101 -9.35 -16.12 0.68
C ALA A 101 -9.98 -17.08 1.76
N PRO A 102 -11.06 -17.79 1.42
CA PRO A 102 -11.71 -17.85 0.12
C PRO A 102 -12.75 -16.78 -0.10
N GLY A 103 -12.98 -16.40 -1.35
CA GLY A 103 -14.04 -15.45 -1.72
C GLY A 103 -13.88 -14.90 -3.14
N THR A 104 -14.89 -14.13 -3.57
CA THR A 104 -14.80 -13.41 -4.85
C THR A 104 -13.79 -12.29 -4.72
N LYS A 105 -12.80 -12.23 -5.61
CA LYS A 105 -11.78 -11.18 -5.63
C LYS A 105 -12.43 -9.82 -5.89
N ILE A 106 -12.08 -8.85 -5.04
CA ILE A 106 -12.52 -7.45 -5.13
C ILE A 106 -11.30 -6.57 -5.33
N TYR A 107 -11.29 -5.81 -6.41
CA TYR A 107 -10.22 -4.91 -6.80
C TYR A 107 -10.60 -3.43 -6.56
N PRO A 108 -9.65 -2.49 -6.64
CA PRO A 108 -9.94 -1.07 -6.59
C PRO A 108 -11.01 -0.67 -7.60
N GLY A 109 -11.98 0.15 -7.15
CA GLY A 109 -13.17 0.53 -7.92
C GLY A 109 -14.34 -0.47 -7.85
N GLU A 110 -14.13 -1.68 -7.33
CA GLU A 110 -15.19 -2.71 -7.21
C GLU A 110 -15.84 -2.77 -5.80
N LEU A 111 -15.66 -1.75 -4.95
CA LEU A 111 -16.18 -1.78 -3.58
C LEU A 111 -17.71 -2.03 -3.54
N LYS A 112 -18.47 -1.38 -4.43
CA LYS A 112 -19.91 -1.62 -4.57
C LYS A 112 -20.25 -3.09 -4.81
N LYS A 113 -19.54 -3.76 -5.72
CA LYS A 113 -19.67 -5.20 -5.98
C LYS A 113 -19.40 -6.03 -4.73
N GLY A 114 -18.36 -5.69 -3.97
CA GLY A 114 -18.02 -6.35 -2.70
C GLY A 114 -19.17 -6.25 -1.69
N LEU A 115 -19.72 -5.05 -1.52
CA LEU A 115 -20.86 -4.80 -0.63
C LEU A 115 -22.11 -5.59 -1.05
N GLU A 116 -22.43 -5.60 -2.35
CA GLU A 116 -23.60 -6.35 -2.87
C GLU A 116 -23.45 -7.87 -2.67
N LEU A 117 -22.22 -8.41 -2.79
CA LEU A 117 -21.95 -9.81 -2.52
C LEU A 117 -22.12 -10.16 -1.05
N LEU A 118 -21.55 -9.34 -0.15
CA LEU A 118 -21.70 -9.53 1.30
C LEU A 118 -23.15 -9.42 1.75
N ALA A 119 -23.94 -8.48 1.22
CA ALA A 119 -25.36 -8.35 1.50
C ALA A 119 -26.18 -9.59 1.09
N LYS A 120 -25.67 -10.36 0.11
CA LYS A 120 -26.26 -11.65 -0.31
C LYS A 120 -25.65 -12.87 0.41
N GLY A 121 -24.91 -12.66 1.49
CA GLY A 121 -24.24 -13.72 2.25
C GLY A 121 -23.09 -14.43 1.50
N LYS A 122 -22.56 -13.80 0.45
CA LYS A 122 -21.42 -14.35 -0.30
C LYS A 122 -20.11 -13.89 0.32
N LYS A 123 -19.07 -14.73 0.21
CA LYS A 123 -17.71 -14.38 0.66
C LYS A 123 -16.99 -13.53 -0.38
N VAL A 124 -16.21 -12.57 0.09
CA VAL A 124 -15.30 -11.76 -0.71
C VAL A 124 -13.86 -11.99 -0.27
N ASN A 125 -12.93 -11.68 -1.16
CA ASN A 125 -11.50 -11.64 -0.93
C ASN A 125 -11.00 -10.31 -1.49
N TYR A 126 -10.78 -9.34 -0.63
CA TYR A 126 -10.33 -8.02 -1.05
C TYR A 126 -8.85 -8.06 -1.40
N ILE A 127 -8.54 -7.85 -2.66
CA ILE A 127 -7.16 -7.77 -3.17
C ILE A 127 -6.62 -6.35 -3.02
N GLY A 128 -7.47 -5.36 -3.26
CA GLY A 128 -7.08 -3.95 -3.19
C GLY A 128 -6.02 -3.54 -4.22
N GLY A 129 -5.43 -2.41 -3.96
CA GLY A 129 -4.30 -1.86 -4.74
C GLY A 129 -2.94 -2.40 -4.27
N SER A 130 -2.84 -2.85 -3.02
CA SER A 130 -1.60 -3.31 -2.39
C SER A 130 -1.43 -4.83 -2.37
N ASP A 131 -2.40 -5.60 -2.91
CA ASP A 131 -2.45 -7.08 -2.84
C ASP A 131 -2.35 -7.59 -1.38
N VAL A 132 -3.02 -6.88 -0.45
CA VAL A 132 -2.93 -7.15 0.97
C VAL A 132 -3.53 -8.51 1.35
N THR A 133 -2.81 -9.24 2.18
CA THR A 133 -3.28 -10.46 2.86
C THR A 133 -2.85 -10.37 4.31
N PHE A 134 -3.69 -10.78 5.24
CA PHE A 134 -3.31 -10.80 6.66
C PHE A 134 -2.86 -12.20 7.10
N THR A 135 -1.84 -12.22 7.94
CA THR A 135 -1.43 -13.42 8.67
C THR A 135 -2.44 -13.73 9.79
N ASP A 136 -2.34 -14.91 10.39
CA ASP A 136 -3.24 -15.33 11.49
C ASP A 136 -3.14 -14.42 12.72
N VAL A 137 -2.02 -13.73 12.90
CA VAL A 137 -1.80 -12.77 14.00
C VAL A 137 -2.21 -11.34 13.62
N GLY A 138 -2.76 -11.13 12.40
CA GLY A 138 -3.26 -9.82 11.96
C GLY A 138 -2.22 -8.89 11.36
N GLU A 139 -1.03 -9.39 11.06
CA GLU A 139 -0.02 -8.63 10.32
C GLU A 139 -0.33 -8.65 8.83
N ALA A 140 -0.22 -7.51 8.18
CA ALA A 140 -0.34 -7.43 6.73
C ALA A 140 0.92 -8.02 6.08
N SER A 141 0.76 -9.11 5.34
CA SER A 141 1.77 -9.54 4.38
C SER A 141 1.49 -8.87 3.05
N GLY A 142 2.53 -8.41 2.40
CA GLY A 142 2.40 -7.70 1.14
C GLY A 142 3.70 -7.70 0.38
N SER A 143 3.68 -7.06 -0.77
CA SER A 143 4.87 -6.87 -1.58
C SER A 143 5.54 -5.55 -1.23
N PHE A 144 6.85 -5.51 -1.44
CA PHE A 144 7.66 -4.31 -1.30
C PHE A 144 8.29 -3.95 -2.65
N LEU A 145 8.40 -2.66 -2.90
CA LEU A 145 9.16 -2.13 -4.03
C LEU A 145 10.55 -1.74 -3.56
N GLU A 146 11.55 -2.29 -4.22
CA GLU A 146 12.92 -1.83 -4.10
C GLU A 146 13.05 -0.54 -4.92
N MET A 147 13.52 0.52 -4.28
CA MET A 147 13.59 1.87 -4.82
C MET A 147 15.05 2.30 -4.94
N GLU A 148 15.44 2.88 -6.06
CA GLU A 148 16.74 3.54 -6.23
C GLU A 148 16.55 5.05 -6.44
N VAL A 149 17.52 5.83 -6.01
CA VAL A 149 17.59 7.26 -6.37
C VAL A 149 18.03 7.37 -7.82
N LYS A 150 17.27 8.12 -8.63
CA LYS A 150 17.60 8.35 -10.04
C LYS A 150 17.22 9.76 -10.48
N GLY A 151 18.23 10.61 -10.62
CA GLY A 151 18.02 12.03 -10.89
C GLY A 151 17.33 12.71 -9.70
N ASP A 152 16.17 13.29 -9.95
CA ASP A 152 15.43 14.09 -8.96
C ASP A 152 14.31 13.30 -8.27
N ASP A 153 14.29 11.97 -8.40
CA ASP A 153 13.20 11.14 -7.87
C ASP A 153 13.67 9.73 -7.47
N PHE A 154 12.79 9.00 -6.81
CA PHE A 154 12.94 7.57 -6.56
C PHE A 154 12.29 6.77 -7.68
N LYS A 155 12.97 5.71 -8.12
CA LYS A 155 12.45 4.78 -9.12
C LYS A 155 12.33 3.38 -8.54
N GLY A 156 11.14 2.78 -8.67
CA GLY A 156 10.95 1.37 -8.37
C GLY A 156 11.64 0.49 -9.41
N ILE A 157 12.50 -0.40 -8.95
CA ILE A 157 13.29 -1.28 -9.81
C ILE A 157 12.86 -2.74 -9.72
N LYS A 158 12.32 -3.16 -8.60
CA LYS A 158 11.92 -4.56 -8.38
C LYS A 158 10.84 -4.68 -7.31
N GLN A 159 9.90 -5.61 -7.53
CA GLN A 159 9.00 -6.08 -6.48
C GLN A 159 9.63 -7.26 -5.76
N ARG A 160 9.55 -7.25 -4.44
CA ARG A 160 10.01 -8.32 -3.54
C ARG A 160 8.83 -8.92 -2.81
#